data_fccc2474e830935f016be39342303be6
#
_entry.id   fccc2474e830935f016be39342303be6
#
_cell.length_a   1.000
_cell.length_b   1.000
_cell.length_c   1.000
_cell.angle_alpha   90.00
_cell.angle_beta   90.00
_cell.angle_gamma   90.00
#
_symmetry.space_group_name_H-M   'P 1'
#
loop_
_entity.id
_entity.type
_entity.pdbx_description
1 polymer ?
#
loop_
_entity_poly.entity_id
_entity_poly.type
_entity_poly.pdbx_seq_one_letter_code
_entity_poly.pdbx_strand_id
1 'polypeptide(L)'
;MITLGRLKIKNRFMLAPISMYSDIGLRKICYEYGCAYAFTEQIHTKEFLAKNEIVKRNIDLYDEAGIQFLTNNALELKEAIKIVEEKEFYPLLKNVKSIDLNLGCPTQDIMDNNMGAALLKEPKIVRELFKTMRENSSLPVSAKIRIAIDSKHKKSKPYLRIAKIAQEEKLDFITVHLRSAGQKYSGEIDISALKEIRENVDIPLVGNGGVVDEKTAEQMLQYCDAVMIGQHAVQNPFVFKQLNHYLDKKEKLNLNVEREKLDCIKKYFSYAEKYNIGFQHVKIHTQAFLKGLGREKLITKLTHTRTVREIKEIMNEKR
;
A
#
# COMPACT_ATOMS: atom_id res chain seq x y z
N MET A 1 19.02 1.86 8.18
CA MET A 1 17.80 1.75 9.02
C MET A 1 17.25 3.15 9.22
N ILE A 2 15.95 3.34 9.09
CA ILE A 2 15.27 4.62 9.37
C ILE A 2 14.11 4.39 10.35
N THR A 3 13.63 5.49 10.94
CA THR A 3 12.57 5.45 11.94
C THR A 3 11.42 6.37 11.49
N LEU A 4 10.22 5.84 11.44
CA LEU A 4 8.99 6.57 11.20
C LEU A 4 8.16 6.54 12.49
N GLY A 5 8.34 7.56 13.36
CA GLY A 5 7.84 7.50 14.72
C GLY A 5 8.41 6.30 15.48
N ARG A 6 7.55 5.37 15.92
CA ARG A 6 7.95 4.12 16.59
C ARG A 6 8.24 2.96 15.63
N LEU A 7 7.90 3.09 14.34
CA LEU A 7 8.15 2.07 13.34
C LEU A 7 9.60 2.16 12.84
N LYS A 8 10.37 1.08 13.02
CA LYS A 8 11.74 0.95 12.49
C LYS A 8 11.73 0.09 11.23
N ILE A 9 12.28 0.60 10.14
CA ILE A 9 12.37 -0.10 8.85
C ILE A 9 13.79 -0.09 8.28
N LYS A 10 14.11 -1.08 7.45
CA LYS A 10 15.49 -1.34 6.99
C LYS A 10 16.04 -0.26 6.05
N ASN A 11 15.18 0.32 5.22
CA ASN A 11 15.53 1.36 4.24
C ASN A 11 14.31 2.26 3.98
N ARG A 12 14.40 3.17 2.99
CA ARG A 12 13.40 4.21 2.74
C ARG A 12 12.28 3.83 1.75
N PHE A 13 12.17 2.56 1.33
CA PHE A 13 11.21 2.15 0.29
C PHE A 13 10.19 1.15 0.79
N MET A 14 8.91 1.50 0.66
CA MET A 14 7.77 0.75 1.15
C MET A 14 6.84 0.35 0.01
N LEU A 15 6.13 -0.77 0.14
CA LEU A 15 5.05 -1.17 -0.76
C LEU A 15 3.72 -0.58 -0.31
N ALA A 16 2.98 0.02 -1.25
CA ALA A 16 1.66 0.57 -0.97
C ALA A 16 0.59 -0.52 -0.79
N PRO A 17 -0.39 -0.32 0.12
CA PRO A 17 -1.61 -1.12 0.13
C PRO A 17 -2.43 -0.86 -1.13
N ILE A 18 -2.70 -1.91 -1.91
CA ILE A 18 -3.47 -1.84 -3.16
C ILE A 18 -4.43 -3.01 -3.20
N SER A 19 -5.74 -2.74 -3.20
CA SER A 19 -6.76 -3.78 -3.32
C SER A 19 -6.51 -4.69 -4.51
N MET A 20 -6.70 -5.98 -4.31
CA MET A 20 -6.44 -7.07 -5.25
C MET A 20 -4.97 -7.32 -5.60
N TYR A 21 -4.03 -6.52 -5.08
CA TYR A 21 -2.62 -6.66 -5.45
C TYR A 21 -1.66 -6.84 -4.27
N SER A 22 -1.87 -6.20 -3.12
CA SER A 22 -0.90 -6.28 -2.01
C SER A 22 -1.11 -7.50 -1.11
N ASP A 23 -1.43 -8.63 -1.71
CA ASP A 23 -1.49 -9.92 -1.05
C ASP A 23 -0.11 -10.43 -0.59
N ILE A 24 -0.11 -11.52 0.17
CA ILE A 24 1.13 -12.13 0.69
C ILE A 24 2.12 -12.48 -0.42
N GLY A 25 1.66 -12.90 -1.60
CA GLY A 25 2.51 -13.30 -2.72
C GLY A 25 3.33 -12.12 -3.24
N LEU A 26 2.68 -10.97 -3.52
CA LEU A 26 3.39 -9.77 -3.94
C LEU A 26 4.27 -9.21 -2.83
N ARG A 27 3.79 -9.14 -1.58
CA ARG A 27 4.59 -8.63 -0.46
C ARG A 27 5.87 -9.42 -0.29
N LYS A 28 5.83 -10.77 -0.35
CA LYS A 28 7.01 -11.65 -0.28
C LYS A 28 8.00 -11.37 -1.39
N ILE A 29 7.54 -11.25 -2.62
CA ILE A 29 8.42 -10.90 -3.75
C ILE A 29 9.06 -9.54 -3.54
N CYS A 30 8.29 -8.52 -3.13
CA CYS A 30 8.82 -7.19 -2.87
C CYS A 30 9.88 -7.19 -1.73
N TYR A 31 9.64 -7.95 -0.66
CA TYR A 31 10.62 -8.10 0.43
C TYR A 31 11.92 -8.77 -0.03
N GLU A 32 11.85 -9.78 -0.89
CA GLU A 32 13.04 -10.40 -1.49
C GLU A 32 13.85 -9.42 -2.34
N TYR A 33 13.18 -8.47 -2.98
CA TYR A 33 13.83 -7.39 -3.72
C TYR A 33 14.23 -6.18 -2.84
N GLY A 34 14.08 -6.27 -1.53
CA GLY A 34 14.56 -5.24 -0.60
C GLY A 34 13.53 -4.15 -0.25
N CYS A 35 12.24 -4.39 -0.46
CA CYS A 35 11.20 -3.57 0.16
C CYS A 35 11.38 -3.57 1.69
N ALA A 36 11.31 -2.39 2.30
CA ALA A 36 11.54 -2.26 3.73
C ALA A 36 10.31 -2.60 4.57
N TYR A 37 9.12 -2.33 4.05
CA TYR A 37 7.86 -2.49 4.75
C TYR A 37 6.67 -2.52 3.78
N ALA A 38 5.64 -3.26 4.13
CA ALA A 38 4.41 -3.37 3.37
C ALA A 38 3.18 -3.35 4.27
N PHE A 39 2.01 -3.21 3.68
CA PHE A 39 0.71 -3.27 4.36
C PHE A 39 -0.16 -4.35 3.73
N THR A 40 -1.14 -4.84 4.49
CA THR A 40 -2.24 -5.63 3.93
C THR A 40 -3.03 -4.80 2.92
N GLU A 41 -3.88 -5.43 2.14
CA GLU A 41 -4.98 -4.75 1.51
C GLU A 41 -5.86 -4.06 2.56
N GLN A 42 -6.65 -3.08 2.13
CA GLN A 42 -7.59 -2.42 3.05
C GLN A 42 -8.64 -3.41 3.58
N ILE A 43 -8.90 -3.39 4.88
CA ILE A 43 -9.88 -4.23 5.54
C ILE A 43 -10.95 -3.33 6.17
N HIS A 44 -12.20 -3.53 5.79
CA HIS A 44 -13.31 -2.81 6.38
C HIS A 44 -13.50 -3.24 7.84
N THR A 45 -13.51 -2.30 8.79
CA THR A 45 -13.63 -2.64 10.23
C THR A 45 -14.88 -3.47 10.53
N LYS A 46 -16.01 -3.14 9.93
CA LYS A 46 -17.26 -3.88 10.09
C LYS A 46 -17.13 -5.35 9.67
N GLU A 47 -16.46 -5.61 8.54
CA GLU A 47 -16.20 -6.96 8.07
C GLU A 47 -15.23 -7.69 9.00
N PHE A 48 -14.17 -6.99 9.44
CA PHE A 48 -13.20 -7.52 10.40
C PHE A 48 -13.86 -7.96 11.70
N LEU A 49 -14.76 -7.15 12.24
CA LEU A 49 -15.53 -7.45 13.46
C LEU A 49 -16.55 -8.57 13.29
N ALA A 50 -17.04 -8.78 12.07
CA ALA A 50 -17.98 -9.88 11.77
C ALA A 50 -17.33 -11.28 11.91
N LYS A 51 -15.98 -11.36 11.98
CA LYS A 51 -15.20 -12.58 12.24
C LYS A 51 -15.51 -13.75 11.31
N ASN A 52 -15.93 -13.44 10.07
CA ASN A 52 -16.31 -14.46 9.10
C ASN A 52 -15.08 -15.10 8.40
N GLU A 53 -15.31 -16.24 7.76
CA GLU A 53 -14.24 -16.99 7.07
C GLU A 53 -13.65 -16.23 5.87
N ILE A 54 -14.41 -15.31 5.25
CA ILE A 54 -13.90 -14.48 4.14
C ILE A 54 -12.83 -13.54 4.65
N VAL A 55 -13.09 -12.87 5.77
CA VAL A 55 -12.13 -11.95 6.40
C VAL A 55 -10.90 -12.72 6.90
N LYS A 56 -11.06 -13.92 7.46
CA LYS A 56 -9.92 -14.76 7.85
C LYS A 56 -8.99 -15.06 6.68
N ARG A 57 -9.54 -15.29 5.48
CA ARG A 57 -8.74 -15.51 4.26
C ARG A 57 -8.04 -14.24 3.78
N ASN A 58 -8.67 -13.09 3.96
CA ASN A 58 -8.13 -11.79 3.55
C ASN A 58 -7.07 -11.25 4.52
N ILE A 59 -7.06 -11.76 5.78
CA ILE A 59 -5.96 -11.48 6.73
C ILE A 59 -4.82 -12.46 6.43
N ASP A 60 -4.07 -12.17 5.40
CA ASP A 60 -2.97 -12.99 4.87
C ASP A 60 -1.59 -12.61 5.46
N LEU A 61 -1.54 -12.25 6.73
CA LEU A 61 -0.36 -11.80 7.47
C LEU A 61 0.61 -12.94 7.82
N TYR A 62 1.06 -13.68 6.80
CA TYR A 62 2.14 -14.67 6.94
C TYR A 62 3.54 -14.05 7.03
N ASP A 63 3.64 -12.73 6.92
CA ASP A 63 4.84 -11.90 7.06
C ASP A 63 4.58 -10.76 8.04
N GLU A 64 5.65 -10.10 8.48
CA GLU A 64 5.54 -8.88 9.27
C GLU A 64 5.10 -7.73 8.38
N ALA A 65 3.92 -7.17 8.63
CA ALA A 65 3.34 -6.07 7.86
C ALA A 65 2.46 -5.16 8.73
N GLY A 66 2.08 -4.02 8.18
CA GLY A 66 1.02 -3.17 8.74
C GLY A 66 -0.35 -3.70 8.33
N ILE A 67 -1.33 -3.62 9.22
CA ILE A 67 -2.74 -3.84 8.86
C ILE A 67 -3.37 -2.50 8.50
N GLN A 68 -4.06 -2.41 7.36
CA GLN A 68 -4.75 -1.19 6.95
C GLN A 68 -6.26 -1.32 7.14
N PHE A 69 -6.84 -0.49 7.99
CA PHE A 69 -8.29 -0.42 8.18
C PHE A 69 -8.94 0.66 7.32
N LEU A 70 -10.19 0.39 6.94
CA LEU A 70 -11.09 1.30 6.25
C LEU A 70 -12.35 1.47 7.11
N THR A 71 -12.60 2.68 7.61
CA THR A 71 -13.76 3.01 8.43
C THR A 71 -13.95 4.53 8.56
N ASN A 72 -15.14 4.94 8.96
CA ASN A 72 -15.47 6.28 9.47
C ASN A 72 -16.06 6.23 10.89
N ASN A 73 -16.01 5.07 11.55
CA ASN A 73 -16.62 4.82 12.85
C ASN A 73 -15.53 4.54 13.90
N ALA A 74 -15.39 5.45 14.86
CA ALA A 74 -14.36 5.35 15.90
C ALA A 74 -14.59 4.17 16.86
N LEU A 75 -15.84 3.79 17.15
CA LEU A 75 -16.16 2.64 18.01
C LEU A 75 -15.76 1.32 17.34
N GLU A 76 -16.13 1.14 16.05
CA GLU A 76 -15.70 -0.03 15.29
C GLU A 76 -14.15 -0.11 15.19
N LEU A 77 -13.49 1.04 14.98
CA LEU A 77 -12.03 1.10 14.93
C LEU A 77 -11.41 0.69 16.26
N LYS A 78 -11.94 1.17 17.38
CA LYS A 78 -11.49 0.81 18.71
C LYS A 78 -11.57 -0.70 18.96
N GLU A 79 -12.71 -1.31 18.66
CA GLU A 79 -12.90 -2.76 18.82
C GLU A 79 -11.98 -3.57 17.88
N ALA A 80 -11.79 -3.10 16.64
CA ALA A 80 -10.86 -3.75 15.72
C ALA A 80 -9.41 -3.67 16.23
N ILE A 81 -8.98 -2.52 16.76
CA ILE A 81 -7.65 -2.34 17.36
C ILE A 81 -7.48 -3.28 18.57
N LYS A 82 -8.49 -3.39 19.43
CA LYS A 82 -8.46 -4.30 20.58
C LYS A 82 -8.19 -5.74 20.14
N ILE A 83 -8.90 -6.24 19.13
CA ILE A 83 -8.66 -7.58 18.58
C ILE A 83 -7.22 -7.75 18.06
N VAL A 84 -6.66 -6.71 17.41
CA VAL A 84 -5.27 -6.73 16.92
C VAL A 84 -4.27 -6.78 18.09
N GLU A 85 -4.47 -5.96 19.11
CA GLU A 85 -3.59 -5.91 20.30
C GLU A 85 -3.63 -7.21 21.12
N GLU A 86 -4.80 -7.77 21.32
CA GLU A 86 -5.02 -9.02 22.05
C GLU A 86 -4.68 -10.27 21.20
N LYS A 87 -4.48 -10.09 19.87
CA LYS A 87 -4.18 -11.16 18.90
C LYS A 87 -5.25 -12.26 18.88
N GLU A 88 -6.47 -11.85 19.16
CA GLU A 88 -7.61 -12.76 19.21
C GLU A 88 -8.17 -13.09 17.83
N PHE A 89 -8.90 -14.20 17.72
CA PHE A 89 -9.67 -14.69 16.57
C PHE A 89 -8.86 -15.00 15.31
N TYR A 90 -7.78 -14.27 15.02
CA TYR A 90 -6.99 -14.41 13.81
C TYR A 90 -5.53 -14.73 14.15
N PRO A 91 -5.07 -16.00 14.03
CA PRO A 91 -3.74 -16.42 14.47
C PRO A 91 -2.58 -15.63 13.84
N LEU A 92 -2.81 -15.02 12.69
CA LEU A 92 -1.79 -14.26 11.96
C LEU A 92 -1.60 -12.82 12.48
N LEU A 93 -2.47 -12.30 13.36
CA LEU A 93 -2.35 -10.96 13.92
C LEU A 93 -1.06 -10.75 14.74
N LYS A 94 -0.43 -11.81 15.20
CA LYS A 94 0.90 -11.75 15.85
C LYS A 94 1.99 -11.12 14.97
N ASN A 95 1.77 -11.11 13.65
CA ASN A 95 2.70 -10.55 12.66
C ASN A 95 2.41 -9.07 12.33
N VAL A 96 1.34 -8.48 12.89
CA VAL A 96 1.05 -7.05 12.72
C VAL A 96 2.12 -6.23 13.42
N LYS A 97 2.70 -5.27 12.71
CA LYS A 97 3.75 -4.35 13.21
C LYS A 97 3.31 -2.89 13.27
N SER A 98 2.22 -2.55 12.62
CA SER A 98 1.60 -1.22 12.69
C SER A 98 0.13 -1.28 12.27
N ILE A 99 -0.63 -0.26 12.66
CA ILE A 99 -2.01 -0.07 12.24
C ILE A 99 -2.08 1.20 11.39
N ASP A 100 -2.67 1.10 10.21
CA ASP A 100 -2.82 2.20 9.28
C ASP A 100 -4.30 2.46 8.96
N LEU A 101 -4.66 3.73 8.76
CA LEU A 101 -6.01 4.14 8.38
C LEU A 101 -6.07 4.61 6.93
N ASN A 102 -6.99 4.05 6.15
CA ASN A 102 -7.20 4.44 4.77
C ASN A 102 -8.09 5.69 4.66
N LEU A 103 -7.49 6.81 4.28
CA LEU A 103 -8.14 8.08 3.95
C LEU A 103 -7.91 8.48 2.47
N GLY A 104 -7.65 7.50 1.61
CA GLY A 104 -7.27 7.78 0.23
C GLY A 104 -7.96 6.95 -0.84
N CYS A 105 -8.75 5.94 -0.48
CA CYS A 105 -9.45 5.11 -1.47
C CYS A 105 -10.48 5.95 -2.24
N PRO A 106 -10.41 6.01 -3.58
CA PRO A 106 -11.30 6.84 -4.40
C PRO A 106 -12.47 6.08 -5.01
N THR A 107 -12.70 4.83 -4.59
CA THR A 107 -13.78 3.98 -5.13
C THR A 107 -15.12 4.58 -4.75
N GLN A 108 -16.04 4.67 -5.72
CA GLN A 108 -17.32 5.36 -5.55
C GLN A 108 -18.14 4.80 -4.37
N ASP A 109 -18.29 3.50 -4.30
CA ASP A 109 -18.99 2.83 -3.21
C ASP A 109 -18.42 3.18 -1.81
N ILE A 110 -17.09 3.26 -1.68
CA ILE A 110 -16.42 3.66 -0.43
C ILE A 110 -16.69 5.13 -0.12
N MET A 111 -16.62 6.00 -1.12
CA MET A 111 -16.86 7.43 -0.94
C MET A 111 -18.34 7.74 -0.63
N ASP A 112 -19.27 7.04 -1.23
CA ASP A 112 -20.72 7.18 -0.96
C ASP A 112 -21.08 6.77 0.47
N ASN A 113 -20.28 5.88 1.07
CA ASN A 113 -20.37 5.50 2.49
C ASN A 113 -19.53 6.43 3.41
N ASN A 114 -19.11 7.61 2.93
CA ASN A 114 -18.30 8.59 3.67
C ASN A 114 -16.99 8.01 4.25
N MET A 115 -16.34 7.08 3.54
CA MET A 115 -15.06 6.48 3.93
C MET A 115 -13.96 6.80 2.91
N GLY A 116 -12.73 6.36 3.18
CA GLY A 116 -11.60 6.57 2.28
C GLY A 116 -11.33 8.05 2.01
N ALA A 117 -11.24 8.45 0.73
CA ALA A 117 -10.95 9.83 0.37
C ALA A 117 -12.06 10.83 0.74
N ALA A 118 -13.31 10.39 0.96
CA ALA A 118 -14.39 11.26 1.41
C ALA A 118 -14.09 11.90 2.77
N LEU A 119 -13.39 11.20 3.66
CA LEU A 119 -13.00 11.71 4.98
C LEU A 119 -12.08 12.94 4.95
N LEU A 120 -11.48 13.27 3.80
CA LEU A 120 -10.73 14.53 3.66
C LEU A 120 -11.60 15.78 3.83
N LYS A 121 -12.93 15.65 3.73
CA LYS A 121 -13.89 16.72 4.02
C LYS A 121 -14.31 16.79 5.47
N GLU A 122 -14.01 15.76 6.25
CA GLU A 122 -14.52 15.54 7.61
C GLU A 122 -13.40 15.59 8.67
N PRO A 123 -12.71 16.73 8.84
CA PRO A 123 -11.54 16.81 9.73
C PRO A 123 -11.87 16.50 11.20
N LYS A 124 -13.13 16.68 11.64
CA LYS A 124 -13.57 16.32 12.99
C LYS A 124 -13.61 14.80 13.18
N ILE A 125 -14.17 14.09 12.22
CA ILE A 125 -14.21 12.62 12.23
C ILE A 125 -12.78 12.07 12.15
N VAL A 126 -11.94 12.62 11.28
CA VAL A 126 -10.53 12.21 11.15
C VAL A 126 -9.78 12.38 12.48
N ARG A 127 -9.99 13.49 13.18
CA ARG A 127 -9.38 13.72 14.50
C ARG A 127 -9.80 12.65 15.51
N GLU A 128 -11.09 12.34 15.58
CA GLU A 128 -11.63 11.30 16.45
C GLU A 128 -11.03 9.92 16.14
N LEU A 129 -10.93 9.56 14.86
CA LEU A 129 -10.31 8.31 14.43
C LEU A 129 -8.82 8.24 14.80
N PHE A 130 -8.05 9.31 14.58
CA PHE A 130 -6.63 9.37 14.92
C PHE A 130 -6.40 9.27 16.43
N LYS A 131 -7.20 10.00 17.21
CA LYS A 131 -7.18 9.92 18.67
C LYS A 131 -7.49 8.50 19.13
N THR A 132 -8.52 7.87 18.57
CA THR A 132 -8.89 6.47 18.86
C THR A 132 -7.74 5.50 18.57
N MET A 133 -7.06 5.65 17.44
CA MET A 133 -5.89 4.83 17.11
C MET A 133 -4.78 5.02 18.14
N ARG A 134 -4.46 6.27 18.49
CA ARG A 134 -3.35 6.55 19.40
C ARG A 134 -3.60 6.08 20.83
N GLU A 135 -4.82 6.25 21.33
CA GLU A 135 -5.19 5.89 22.70
C GLU A 135 -5.36 4.39 22.93
N ASN A 136 -5.68 3.62 21.89
CA ASN A 136 -6.01 2.20 22.00
C ASN A 136 -4.95 1.27 21.39
N SER A 137 -3.84 1.79 20.83
CA SER A 137 -2.79 0.94 20.26
C SER A 137 -1.42 1.19 20.88
N SER A 138 -0.76 0.11 21.29
CA SER A 138 0.66 0.05 21.63
C SER A 138 1.56 0.02 20.38
N LEU A 139 1.03 -0.46 19.25
CA LEU A 139 1.72 -0.50 17.96
C LEU A 139 1.87 0.89 17.34
N PRO A 140 2.83 1.09 16.43
CA PRO A 140 2.88 2.28 15.58
C PRO A 140 1.57 2.47 14.81
N VAL A 141 1.08 3.74 14.75
CA VAL A 141 -0.16 4.10 14.08
C VAL A 141 0.08 5.14 13.00
N SER A 142 -0.53 4.97 11.84
CA SER A 142 -0.37 5.85 10.68
C SER A 142 -1.67 6.03 9.90
N ALA A 143 -1.64 6.94 8.93
CA ALA A 143 -2.73 7.09 7.99
C ALA A 143 -2.21 7.32 6.57
N LYS A 144 -2.94 6.80 5.57
CA LYS A 144 -2.64 7.02 4.16
C LYS A 144 -3.73 7.89 3.53
N ILE A 145 -3.33 9.08 3.07
CA ILE A 145 -4.23 10.10 2.52
C ILE A 145 -3.95 10.36 1.03
N ARG A 146 -4.85 11.10 0.39
CA ARG A 146 -4.62 11.83 -0.87
C ARG A 146 -4.56 13.33 -0.63
N ILE A 147 -4.05 14.08 -1.62
CA ILE A 147 -3.98 15.54 -1.50
C ILE A 147 -5.36 16.21 -1.53
N ALA A 148 -6.35 15.61 -2.19
CA ALA A 148 -7.72 16.13 -2.25
C ALA A 148 -8.67 15.11 -2.87
N ILE A 149 -9.96 15.40 -2.89
CA ILE A 149 -10.95 14.65 -3.67
C ILE A 149 -10.88 15.06 -5.15
N ASP A 150 -10.88 16.36 -5.41
CA ASP A 150 -10.81 16.95 -6.74
C ASP A 150 -10.01 18.27 -6.76
N SER A 151 -9.90 18.91 -7.91
CA SER A 151 -9.15 20.15 -8.08
C SER A 151 -9.74 21.34 -7.31
N LYS A 152 -11.06 21.38 -7.15
CA LYS A 152 -11.76 22.44 -6.37
C LYS A 152 -11.46 22.26 -4.87
N HIS A 153 -11.60 21.04 -4.36
CA HIS A 153 -11.29 20.73 -2.97
C HIS A 153 -9.81 20.94 -2.64
N LYS A 154 -8.90 20.70 -3.60
CA LYS A 154 -7.46 20.92 -3.43
C LYS A 154 -7.11 22.34 -3.02
N LYS A 155 -7.87 23.37 -3.49
CA LYS A 155 -7.66 24.78 -3.13
C LYS A 155 -7.77 25.05 -1.62
N SER A 156 -8.53 24.24 -0.89
CA SER A 156 -8.66 24.32 0.58
C SER A 156 -7.53 23.61 1.34
N LYS A 157 -6.57 22.99 0.64
CA LYS A 157 -5.41 22.28 1.18
C LYS A 157 -5.79 21.24 2.25
N PRO A 158 -6.72 20.32 1.98
CA PRO A 158 -7.15 19.34 2.98
C PRO A 158 -6.00 18.44 3.46
N TYR A 159 -5.05 18.11 2.57
CA TYR A 159 -3.85 17.35 2.90
C TYR A 159 -3.05 17.99 4.04
N LEU A 160 -2.87 19.30 4.02
CA LEU A 160 -2.13 20.02 5.07
C LEU A 160 -2.89 20.01 6.39
N ARG A 161 -4.21 20.21 6.33
CA ARG A 161 -5.08 20.16 7.52
C ARG A 161 -5.01 18.79 8.18
N ILE A 162 -5.12 17.70 7.40
CA ILE A 162 -5.09 16.35 7.92
C ILE A 162 -3.69 16.01 8.45
N ALA A 163 -2.62 16.45 7.80
CA ALA A 163 -1.25 16.27 8.31
C ALA A 163 -1.04 16.96 9.67
N LYS A 164 -1.57 18.16 9.86
CA LYS A 164 -1.53 18.86 11.16
C LYS A 164 -2.31 18.09 12.23
N ILE A 165 -3.49 17.58 11.92
CA ILE A 165 -4.27 16.74 12.85
C ILE A 165 -3.49 15.46 13.18
N ALA A 166 -2.85 14.81 12.21
CA ALA A 166 -2.04 13.62 12.46
C ALA A 166 -0.89 13.89 13.45
N GLN A 167 -0.23 15.04 13.32
CA GLN A 167 0.81 15.47 14.28
C GLN A 167 0.24 15.78 15.65
N GLU A 168 -0.86 16.51 15.74
CA GLU A 168 -1.53 16.88 17.00
C GLU A 168 -2.00 15.63 17.76
N GLU A 169 -2.57 14.65 17.06
CA GLU A 169 -3.01 13.36 17.63
C GLU A 169 -1.86 12.33 17.74
N LYS A 170 -0.60 12.74 17.48
CA LYS A 170 0.62 11.96 17.70
C LYS A 170 0.65 10.63 16.93
N LEU A 171 0.21 10.62 15.66
CA LEU A 171 0.46 9.50 14.77
C LEU A 171 1.98 9.33 14.57
N ASP A 172 2.41 8.11 14.31
CA ASP A 172 3.84 7.81 14.10
C ASP A 172 4.34 8.32 12.74
N PHE A 173 3.51 8.30 11.71
CA PHE A 173 3.80 8.89 10.40
C PHE A 173 2.53 9.07 9.57
N ILE A 174 2.65 9.82 8.48
CA ILE A 174 1.57 9.97 7.50
C ILE A 174 2.09 9.69 6.09
N THR A 175 1.29 8.96 5.29
CA THR A 175 1.58 8.70 3.87
C THR A 175 0.68 9.55 2.98
N VAL A 176 1.26 10.29 2.04
CA VAL A 176 0.53 11.20 1.17
C VAL A 176 0.64 10.77 -0.30
N HIS A 177 -0.47 10.34 -0.90
CA HIS A 177 -0.55 10.13 -2.33
C HIS A 177 -0.75 11.47 -3.04
N LEU A 178 0.21 11.87 -3.85
CA LEU A 178 0.32 13.19 -4.49
C LEU A 178 -0.63 13.40 -5.69
N ARG A 179 -1.77 12.70 -5.69
CA ARG A 179 -2.88 12.87 -6.63
C ARG A 179 -4.19 13.04 -5.88
N SER A 180 -5.14 13.77 -6.47
CA SER A 180 -6.52 13.79 -5.98
C SER A 180 -7.22 12.45 -6.21
N ALA A 181 -8.35 12.22 -5.53
CA ALA A 181 -9.17 11.03 -5.74
C ALA A 181 -9.69 10.94 -7.19
N GLY A 182 -10.11 12.08 -7.76
CA GLY A 182 -10.59 12.14 -9.14
C GLY A 182 -9.54 11.78 -10.20
N GLN A 183 -8.26 12.02 -9.93
CA GLN A 183 -7.16 11.61 -10.81
C GLN A 183 -6.91 10.08 -10.77
N LYS A 184 -7.41 9.38 -9.77
CA LYS A 184 -7.15 7.93 -9.54
C LYS A 184 -5.63 7.61 -9.59
N TYR A 185 -5.16 7.01 -10.69
CA TYR A 185 -3.75 6.62 -10.91
C TYR A 185 -3.10 7.34 -12.09
N SER A 186 -3.85 8.21 -12.80
CA SER A 186 -3.40 8.95 -13.98
C SER A 186 -3.09 10.44 -13.66
N GLY A 187 -2.46 11.10 -14.61
CA GLY A 187 -2.08 12.52 -14.46
C GLY A 187 -0.82 12.73 -13.63
N GLU A 188 -0.38 13.97 -13.59
CA GLU A 188 0.82 14.38 -12.88
C GLU A 188 0.62 14.37 -11.37
N ILE A 189 1.71 14.07 -10.65
CA ILE A 189 1.77 14.19 -9.19
C ILE A 189 2.03 15.64 -8.81
N ASP A 190 1.50 16.05 -7.66
CA ASP A 190 1.79 17.38 -7.10
C ASP A 190 2.82 17.28 -5.98
N ILE A 191 4.09 17.39 -6.35
CA ILE A 191 5.18 17.33 -5.39
C ILE A 191 5.22 18.59 -4.50
N SER A 192 4.63 19.71 -4.94
CA SER A 192 4.56 20.94 -4.14
C SER A 192 3.73 20.75 -2.87
N ALA A 193 2.70 19.89 -2.91
CA ALA A 193 1.92 19.55 -1.74
C ALA A 193 2.78 18.82 -0.67
N LEU A 194 3.71 17.96 -1.10
CA LEU A 194 4.62 17.27 -0.18
C LEU A 194 5.60 18.25 0.48
N LYS A 195 6.15 19.18 -0.31
CA LYS A 195 7.01 20.25 0.17
C LYS A 195 6.26 21.11 1.21
N GLU A 196 5.05 21.53 0.89
CA GLU A 196 4.24 22.37 1.79
C GLU A 196 3.91 21.64 3.10
N ILE A 197 3.61 20.34 3.07
CA ILE A 197 3.43 19.56 4.31
C ILE A 197 4.70 19.59 5.13
N ARG A 198 5.87 19.29 4.53
CA ARG A 198 7.16 19.28 5.21
C ARG A 198 7.52 20.61 5.87
N GLU A 199 7.15 21.71 5.27
CA GLU A 199 7.38 23.06 5.82
C GLU A 199 6.47 23.39 7.02
N ASN A 200 5.41 22.63 7.25
CA ASN A 200 4.37 22.93 8.24
C ASN A 200 4.21 21.88 9.34
N VAL A 201 4.81 20.69 9.20
CA VAL A 201 4.71 19.61 10.21
C VAL A 201 6.03 18.87 10.34
N ASP A 202 6.30 18.35 11.55
CA ASP A 202 7.49 17.58 11.89
C ASP A 202 7.23 16.07 11.92
N ILE A 203 5.98 15.64 11.81
CA ILE A 203 5.62 14.21 11.75
C ILE A 203 6.37 13.52 10.60
N PRO A 204 6.90 12.31 10.79
CA PRO A 204 7.49 11.55 9.70
C PRO A 204 6.56 11.42 8.50
N LEU A 205 7.09 11.73 7.32
CA LEU A 205 6.32 11.87 6.08
C LEU A 205 6.74 10.84 5.06
N VAL A 206 5.78 10.11 4.49
CA VAL A 206 5.98 9.13 3.43
C VAL A 206 5.33 9.65 2.14
N GLY A 207 6.14 9.87 1.10
CA GLY A 207 5.66 10.27 -0.21
C GLY A 207 5.16 9.08 -1.02
N ASN A 208 4.02 9.23 -1.72
CA ASN A 208 3.46 8.19 -2.57
C ASN A 208 2.95 8.73 -3.91
N GLY A 209 3.16 7.97 -4.97
CA GLY A 209 2.70 8.28 -6.32
C GLY A 209 3.82 8.70 -7.28
N GLY A 210 3.76 8.22 -8.53
CA GLY A 210 4.66 8.63 -9.61
C GLY A 210 6.09 8.10 -9.53
N VAL A 211 6.46 7.31 -8.53
CA VAL A 211 7.81 6.73 -8.44
C VAL A 211 7.91 5.49 -9.29
N VAL A 212 8.77 5.55 -10.29
CA VAL A 212 9.00 4.51 -11.30
C VAL A 212 10.49 4.19 -11.52
N ASP A 213 11.39 5.08 -11.08
CA ASP A 213 12.83 4.98 -11.25
C ASP A 213 13.58 5.76 -10.15
N GLU A 214 14.91 5.74 -10.23
CA GLU A 214 15.81 6.36 -9.27
C GLU A 214 15.62 7.89 -9.22
N LYS A 215 15.42 8.54 -10.38
CA LYS A 215 15.25 9.99 -10.48
C LYS A 215 13.97 10.45 -9.78
N THR A 216 12.87 9.77 -10.04
CA THR A 216 11.57 10.09 -9.42
C THR A 216 11.57 9.80 -7.93
N ALA A 217 12.28 8.75 -7.49
CA ALA A 217 12.47 8.45 -6.06
C ALA A 217 13.32 9.52 -5.36
N GLU A 218 14.47 9.90 -5.95
CA GLU A 218 15.34 10.93 -5.39
C GLU A 218 14.66 12.29 -5.29
N GLN A 219 13.89 12.68 -6.30
CA GLN A 219 13.09 13.90 -6.29
C GLN A 219 12.08 13.93 -5.14
N MET A 220 11.40 12.80 -4.88
CA MET A 220 10.43 12.71 -3.78
C MET A 220 11.13 12.74 -2.42
N LEU A 221 12.26 12.05 -2.29
CA LEU A 221 13.04 11.96 -1.06
C LEU A 221 13.66 13.30 -0.58
N GLN A 222 13.61 14.35 -1.40
CA GLN A 222 13.98 15.71 -0.98
C GLN A 222 12.99 16.27 0.06
N TYR A 223 11.75 15.79 0.08
CA TYR A 223 10.67 16.36 0.89
C TYR A 223 10.03 15.35 1.87
N CYS A 224 10.51 14.10 1.92
CA CYS A 224 9.96 13.08 2.80
C CYS A 224 11.02 12.13 3.35
N ASP A 225 10.67 11.41 4.41
CA ASP A 225 11.56 10.48 5.12
C ASP A 225 11.63 9.13 4.41
N ALA A 226 10.53 8.70 3.78
CA ALA A 226 10.44 7.46 3.02
C ALA A 226 9.50 7.62 1.81
N VAL A 227 9.58 6.67 0.88
CA VAL A 227 8.77 6.62 -0.33
C VAL A 227 7.99 5.31 -0.38
N MET A 228 6.70 5.43 -0.66
CA MET A 228 5.81 4.29 -0.86
C MET A 228 5.51 4.12 -2.34
N ILE A 229 5.76 2.91 -2.87
CA ILE A 229 5.61 2.59 -4.29
C ILE A 229 4.38 1.71 -4.48
N GLY A 230 3.51 2.10 -5.41
CA GLY A 230 2.26 1.39 -5.68
C GLY A 230 2.30 0.64 -7.01
N GLN A 231 1.52 1.12 -7.98
CA GLN A 231 1.28 0.46 -9.28
C GLN A 231 2.56 0.01 -10.02
N HIS A 232 3.65 0.77 -9.89
CA HIS A 232 4.90 0.38 -10.52
C HIS A 232 5.48 -0.89 -9.89
N ALA A 233 5.45 -1.01 -8.56
CA ALA A 233 5.92 -2.20 -7.85
C ALA A 233 5.08 -3.45 -8.14
N VAL A 234 3.78 -3.30 -8.42
CA VAL A 234 2.91 -4.42 -8.84
C VAL A 234 3.41 -5.05 -10.13
N GLN A 235 3.91 -4.24 -11.07
CA GLN A 235 4.41 -4.72 -12.37
C GLN A 235 5.90 -5.03 -12.34
N ASN A 236 6.65 -4.39 -11.47
CA ASN A 236 8.12 -4.42 -11.40
C ASN A 236 8.59 -4.47 -9.95
N PRO A 237 8.39 -5.58 -9.21
CA PRO A 237 8.81 -5.67 -7.80
C PRO A 237 10.30 -5.43 -7.57
N PHE A 238 11.13 -5.72 -8.57
CA PHE A 238 12.58 -5.48 -8.55
C PHE A 238 12.99 -4.00 -8.50
N VAL A 239 12.03 -3.07 -8.64
CA VAL A 239 12.26 -1.63 -8.43
C VAL A 239 12.88 -1.35 -7.05
N PHE A 240 12.52 -2.10 -6.03
CA PHE A 240 13.10 -1.94 -4.69
C PHE A 240 14.61 -2.22 -4.68
N LYS A 241 15.07 -3.25 -5.41
CA LYS A 241 16.48 -3.57 -5.57
C LYS A 241 17.23 -2.47 -6.32
N GLN A 242 16.63 -1.95 -7.39
CA GLN A 242 17.20 -0.86 -8.17
C GLN A 242 17.37 0.42 -7.34
N LEU A 243 16.31 0.81 -6.62
CA LEU A 243 16.33 2.02 -5.80
C LEU A 243 17.29 1.93 -4.61
N ASN A 244 17.34 0.78 -3.91
CA ASN A 244 18.31 0.58 -2.83
C ASN A 244 19.74 0.64 -3.35
N HIS A 245 20.04 -0.04 -4.46
CA HIS A 245 21.37 0.00 -5.07
C HIS A 245 21.78 1.44 -5.44
N TYR A 246 20.84 2.20 -6.04
CA TYR A 246 21.12 3.59 -6.42
C TYR A 246 21.38 4.49 -5.21
N LEU A 247 20.62 4.34 -4.12
CA LEU A 247 20.89 5.13 -2.90
C LEU A 247 22.28 4.83 -2.31
N ASP A 248 22.70 3.57 -2.36
CA ASP A 248 23.97 3.11 -1.79
C ASP A 248 25.18 3.45 -2.68
N LYS A 249 25.05 3.29 -4.00
CA LYS A 249 26.16 3.37 -4.95
C LYS A 249 26.15 4.60 -5.85
N LYS A 250 25.01 5.30 -5.94
CA LYS A 250 24.77 6.39 -6.91
C LYS A 250 24.90 5.95 -8.38
N GLU A 251 24.73 4.66 -8.62
CA GLU A 251 24.80 4.03 -9.93
C GLU A 251 23.51 3.29 -10.25
N LYS A 252 23.10 3.29 -11.52
CA LYS A 252 21.94 2.51 -11.96
C LYS A 252 22.27 1.03 -12.00
N LEU A 253 21.38 0.22 -11.43
CA LEU A 253 21.47 -1.22 -11.51
C LEU A 253 20.82 -1.71 -12.82
N ASN A 254 21.64 -2.19 -13.76
CA ASN A 254 21.15 -2.79 -14.98
C ASN A 254 20.62 -4.21 -14.72
N LEU A 255 19.32 -4.38 -14.87
CA LEU A 255 18.65 -5.68 -14.76
C LEU A 255 18.11 -6.11 -16.13
N ASN A 256 18.10 -7.40 -16.38
CA ASN A 256 17.33 -7.97 -17.49
C ASN A 256 15.85 -8.01 -17.07
N VAL A 257 15.09 -7.00 -17.49
CA VAL A 257 13.70 -6.78 -17.08
C VAL A 257 12.81 -7.99 -17.41
N GLU A 258 12.99 -8.60 -18.59
CA GLU A 258 12.20 -9.79 -18.98
C GLU A 258 12.47 -10.96 -18.02
N ARG A 259 13.74 -11.24 -17.74
CA ARG A 259 14.13 -12.29 -16.80
C ARG A 259 13.55 -12.05 -15.40
N GLU A 260 13.70 -10.83 -14.87
CA GLU A 260 13.17 -10.49 -13.53
C GLU A 260 11.65 -10.68 -13.47
N LYS A 261 10.91 -10.25 -14.50
CA LYS A 261 9.45 -10.43 -14.57
C LYS A 261 9.03 -11.90 -14.63
N LEU A 262 9.73 -12.71 -15.42
CA LEU A 262 9.46 -14.15 -15.51
C LEU A 262 9.79 -14.86 -14.20
N ASP A 263 10.83 -14.43 -13.50
CA ASP A 263 11.17 -14.95 -12.17
C ASP A 263 10.12 -14.52 -11.11
N CYS A 264 9.58 -13.31 -11.20
CA CYS A 264 8.44 -12.89 -10.36
C CYS A 264 7.21 -13.80 -10.57
N ILE A 265 6.89 -14.16 -11.83
CA ILE A 265 5.77 -15.08 -12.12
C ILE A 265 6.00 -16.45 -11.47
N LYS A 266 7.19 -17.03 -11.60
CA LYS A 266 7.52 -18.33 -11.00
C LYS A 266 7.41 -18.29 -9.47
N LYS A 267 7.98 -17.26 -8.85
CA LYS A 267 7.90 -17.03 -7.40
C LYS A 267 6.46 -16.87 -6.95
N TYR A 268 5.67 -16.09 -7.70
CA TYR A 268 4.27 -15.87 -7.36
C TYR A 268 3.45 -17.17 -7.42
N PHE A 269 3.67 -18.03 -8.42
CA PHE A 269 3.04 -19.35 -8.48
C PHE A 269 3.41 -20.22 -7.27
N SER A 270 4.68 -20.23 -6.86
CA SER A 270 5.11 -20.95 -5.66
C SER A 270 4.44 -20.43 -4.39
N TYR A 271 4.34 -19.09 -4.25
CA TYR A 271 3.64 -18.50 -3.11
C TYR A 271 2.13 -18.73 -3.16
N ALA A 272 1.54 -18.72 -4.35
CA ALA A 272 0.12 -19.01 -4.51
C ALA A 272 -0.23 -20.43 -4.03
N GLU A 273 0.61 -21.42 -4.33
CA GLU A 273 0.47 -22.77 -3.79
C GLU A 273 0.67 -22.83 -2.28
N LYS A 274 1.75 -22.21 -1.80
CA LYS A 274 2.14 -22.23 -0.37
C LYS A 274 1.09 -21.59 0.53
N TYR A 275 0.50 -20.47 0.10
CA TYR A 275 -0.42 -19.65 0.90
C TYR A 275 -1.88 -19.77 0.46
N ASN A 276 -2.18 -20.69 -0.47
CA ASN A 276 -3.52 -20.90 -1.01
C ASN A 276 -4.14 -19.61 -1.57
N ILE A 277 -3.36 -18.85 -2.35
CA ILE A 277 -3.81 -17.61 -2.98
C ILE A 277 -4.84 -17.94 -4.08
N GLY A 278 -5.96 -17.22 -4.08
CA GLY A 278 -7.06 -17.47 -4.98
C GLY A 278 -6.75 -17.19 -6.45
N PHE A 279 -7.45 -17.90 -7.35
CA PHE A 279 -7.30 -17.82 -8.81
C PHE A 279 -7.27 -16.39 -9.35
N GLN A 280 -8.14 -15.51 -8.88
CA GLN A 280 -8.22 -14.13 -9.38
C GLN A 280 -6.92 -13.37 -9.13
N HIS A 281 -6.32 -13.49 -7.96
CA HIS A 281 -5.03 -12.88 -7.65
C HIS A 281 -3.92 -13.45 -8.53
N VAL A 282 -3.87 -14.78 -8.71
CA VAL A 282 -2.87 -15.41 -9.60
C VAL A 282 -2.98 -14.86 -11.02
N LYS A 283 -4.20 -14.72 -11.52
CA LYS A 283 -4.47 -14.19 -12.85
C LYS A 283 -4.00 -12.76 -13.04
N ILE A 284 -4.44 -11.86 -12.15
CA ILE A 284 -4.12 -10.42 -12.29
C ILE A 284 -2.62 -10.14 -12.09
N HIS A 285 -1.95 -10.87 -11.18
CA HIS A 285 -0.52 -10.71 -10.99
C HIS A 285 0.29 -11.24 -12.19
N THR A 286 -0.09 -12.41 -12.74
CA THR A 286 0.56 -12.92 -13.96
C THR A 286 0.43 -11.92 -15.10
N GLN A 287 -0.78 -11.36 -15.29
CA GLN A 287 -1.00 -10.32 -16.30
C GLN A 287 -0.18 -9.05 -16.01
N ALA A 288 -0.10 -8.61 -14.75
CA ALA A 288 0.66 -7.43 -14.36
C ALA A 288 2.16 -7.57 -14.64
N PHE A 289 2.76 -8.72 -14.32
CA PHE A 289 4.18 -8.99 -14.59
C PHE A 289 4.49 -9.09 -16.09
N LEU A 290 3.54 -9.49 -16.93
CA LEU A 290 3.72 -9.55 -18.38
C LEU A 290 3.62 -8.18 -19.07
N LYS A 291 3.07 -7.16 -18.44
CA LYS A 291 2.95 -5.82 -19.04
C LYS A 291 4.32 -5.24 -19.41
N GLY A 292 4.38 -4.64 -20.60
CA GLY A 292 5.60 -4.03 -21.12
C GLY A 292 6.65 -5.00 -21.68
N LEU A 293 6.30 -6.29 -21.85
CA LEU A 293 7.16 -7.29 -22.50
C LEU A 293 6.78 -7.58 -23.97
N GLY A 294 5.88 -6.79 -24.55
CA GLY A 294 5.38 -7.07 -25.91
C GLY A 294 4.55 -8.36 -26.01
N ARG A 295 3.93 -8.79 -24.90
CA ARG A 295 3.18 -10.05 -24.81
C ARG A 295 1.67 -9.86 -24.68
N GLU A 296 1.10 -8.87 -25.37
CA GLU A 296 -0.31 -8.47 -25.27
C GLU A 296 -1.25 -9.63 -25.64
N LYS A 297 -0.91 -10.44 -26.68
CA LYS A 297 -1.68 -11.64 -27.04
C LYS A 297 -1.75 -12.66 -25.91
N LEU A 298 -0.66 -12.81 -25.13
CA LEU A 298 -0.61 -13.71 -23.98
C LEU A 298 -1.47 -13.17 -22.85
N ILE A 299 -1.39 -11.86 -22.55
CA ILE A 299 -2.22 -11.19 -21.55
C ILE A 299 -3.71 -11.37 -21.90
N THR A 300 -4.09 -11.22 -23.18
CA THR A 300 -5.46 -11.45 -23.64
C THR A 300 -5.89 -12.91 -23.46
N LYS A 301 -5.05 -13.90 -23.82
CA LYS A 301 -5.33 -15.32 -23.53
C LYS A 301 -5.63 -15.56 -22.04
N LEU A 302 -4.82 -15.00 -21.15
CA LEU A 302 -5.00 -15.12 -19.70
C LEU A 302 -6.33 -14.53 -19.21
N THR A 303 -6.91 -13.56 -19.91
CA THR A 303 -8.21 -12.97 -19.54
C THR A 303 -9.33 -14.02 -19.53
N HIS A 304 -9.25 -15.02 -20.43
CA HIS A 304 -10.25 -16.06 -20.61
C HIS A 304 -10.05 -17.29 -19.71
N THR A 305 -8.96 -17.39 -18.97
CA THR A 305 -8.72 -18.51 -18.05
C THR A 305 -9.68 -18.49 -16.86
N ARG A 306 -9.98 -19.68 -16.35
CA ARG A 306 -10.89 -19.91 -15.22
C ARG A 306 -10.21 -20.63 -14.05
N THR A 307 -9.02 -21.18 -14.28
CA THR A 307 -8.27 -21.95 -13.26
C THR A 307 -6.79 -21.56 -13.23
N VAL A 308 -6.12 -21.77 -12.11
CA VAL A 308 -4.67 -21.60 -11.96
C VAL A 308 -3.91 -22.57 -12.88
N ARG A 309 -4.46 -23.76 -13.10
CA ARG A 309 -3.87 -24.77 -14.00
C ARG A 309 -3.77 -24.24 -15.43
N GLU A 310 -4.86 -23.70 -15.99
CA GLU A 310 -4.86 -23.10 -17.33
C GLU A 310 -3.83 -21.96 -17.47
N ILE A 311 -3.69 -21.11 -16.43
CA ILE A 311 -2.67 -20.06 -16.41
C ILE A 311 -1.27 -20.65 -16.53
N LYS A 312 -0.96 -21.71 -15.74
CA LYS A 312 0.35 -22.39 -15.77
C LYS A 312 0.61 -23.08 -17.13
N GLU A 313 -0.38 -23.72 -17.71
CA GLU A 313 -0.29 -24.37 -19.04
C GLU A 313 0.07 -23.31 -20.11
N ILE A 314 -0.68 -22.20 -20.19
CA ILE A 314 -0.40 -21.07 -21.10
C ILE A 314 1.01 -20.50 -20.90
N MET A 315 1.45 -20.37 -19.67
CA MET A 315 2.80 -19.85 -19.36
C MET A 315 3.91 -20.83 -19.74
N ASN A 316 3.66 -22.14 -19.78
CA ASN A 316 4.62 -23.19 -20.15
C ASN A 316 4.69 -23.43 -21.65
N GLU A 317 3.60 -23.23 -22.42
CA GLU A 317 3.57 -23.40 -23.89
C GLU A 317 4.56 -22.48 -24.65
N LYS A 318 5.16 -21.49 -24.01
CA LYS A 318 6.03 -20.48 -24.62
C LYS A 318 7.44 -20.41 -24.02
N ARG A 319 7.96 -21.56 -23.60
CA ARG A 319 9.40 -21.71 -23.30
C ARG A 319 10.20 -22.07 -24.53
#